data_05c5559eabd88d7912005485958e853e
#
_entry.id   05c5559eabd88d7912005485958e853e
#
_cell.length_a   1.000
_cell.length_b   1.000
_cell.length_c   1.000
_cell.angle_alpha   90.00
_cell.angle_beta   90.00
_cell.angle_gamma   90.00
#
_symmetry.space_group_name_H-M   'P 1'
#
loop_
_entity.id
_entity.type
_entity.pdbx_description
1 polymer ?
#
loop_
_entity_poly.entity_id
_entity_poly.type
_entity_poly.pdbx_seq_one_letter_code
_entity_poly.pdbx_strand_id
1 'polypeptide(L)'
;MLRKLAKFLFSIVVAFIIVFGGFWMFFGDLVKEEYAAYRKSSAPILLYHAVGEPVEIEWPPSLIMPASLFEAHLQYLTQEGYKVVSVEELVSLLQNGGNLDKIVAMSFDDGYRNNHTDAFPLLKKYNAKASFYVVHRDIGKTIYMDNDRLLDLLANGMEIGSHTINHAPLALIDPKYLPWEVGSAKKFIEKNLDGYILKGIAYPNGGYNEKVIEAVKEYNFSYGLTGKVGANTHRSFQKAPYELQRISIVDDGNGLEGFKRRLERAYLWGFLQTRGIDLNIIRDFLMQ
;
A
#
# COMPACT_ATOMS: atom_id res chain seq x y z
N MET A 1 -12.88 60.92 -17.61
CA MET A 1 -13.37 59.60 -18.05
C MET A 1 -12.48 58.44 -17.56
N LEU A 2 -11.20 58.46 -17.84
CA LEU A 2 -10.24 57.41 -17.41
C LEU A 2 -10.20 57.12 -15.88
N ARG A 3 -10.22 58.17 -15.01
CA ARG A 3 -10.21 57.98 -13.54
C ARG A 3 -11.49 57.31 -13.00
N LYS A 4 -12.65 57.53 -13.62
CA LYS A 4 -13.91 56.85 -13.23
C LYS A 4 -13.89 55.38 -13.67
N LEU A 5 -13.37 55.08 -14.84
CA LEU A 5 -13.19 53.71 -15.34
C LEU A 5 -12.20 52.93 -14.50
N ALA A 6 -11.06 53.51 -14.13
CA ALA A 6 -10.08 52.89 -13.25
C ALA A 6 -10.66 52.56 -11.84
N LYS A 7 -11.45 53.45 -11.24
CA LYS A 7 -12.12 53.20 -9.96
C LYS A 7 -13.18 52.10 -10.08
N PHE A 8 -13.92 52.04 -11.18
CA PHE A 8 -14.91 51.00 -11.44
C PHE A 8 -14.24 49.62 -11.61
N LEU A 9 -13.17 49.52 -12.40
CA LEU A 9 -12.40 48.28 -12.57
C LEU A 9 -11.76 47.84 -11.26
N PHE A 10 -11.21 48.74 -10.47
CA PHE A 10 -10.67 48.44 -9.14
C PHE A 10 -11.75 47.86 -8.20
N SER A 11 -12.96 48.45 -8.19
CA SER A 11 -14.07 47.96 -7.37
C SER A 11 -14.51 46.54 -7.79
N ILE A 12 -14.50 46.25 -9.09
CA ILE A 12 -14.80 44.89 -9.60
C ILE A 12 -13.74 43.89 -9.12
N VAL A 13 -12.46 44.24 -9.22
CA VAL A 13 -11.35 43.38 -8.77
C VAL A 13 -11.43 43.14 -7.26
N VAL A 14 -11.70 44.18 -6.47
CA VAL A 14 -11.86 44.05 -5.02
C VAL A 14 -13.07 43.16 -4.66
N ALA A 15 -14.22 43.37 -5.33
CA ALA A 15 -15.41 42.54 -5.12
C ALA A 15 -15.14 41.08 -5.49
N PHE A 16 -14.41 40.87 -6.60
CA PHE A 16 -14.00 39.50 -7.01
C PHE A 16 -13.08 38.86 -5.95
N ILE A 17 -12.08 39.56 -5.43
CA ILE A 17 -11.19 39.07 -4.38
C ILE A 17 -11.97 38.75 -3.10
N ILE A 18 -12.92 39.60 -2.69
CA ILE A 18 -13.73 39.38 -1.48
C ILE A 18 -14.64 38.16 -1.66
N VAL A 19 -15.34 38.04 -2.79
CA VAL A 19 -16.28 36.97 -3.07
C VAL A 19 -15.52 35.63 -3.25
N PHE A 20 -14.46 35.60 -4.07
CA PHE A 20 -13.67 34.41 -4.29
C PHE A 20 -12.78 34.06 -3.09
N GLY A 21 -12.22 35.06 -2.39
CA GLY A 21 -11.45 34.84 -1.17
C GLY A 21 -12.31 34.28 -0.04
N GLY A 22 -13.51 34.84 0.18
CA GLY A 22 -14.47 34.34 1.16
C GLY A 22 -15.00 32.94 0.80
N PHE A 23 -15.33 32.73 -0.47
CA PHE A 23 -15.69 31.39 -1.00
C PHE A 23 -14.57 30.39 -0.79
N TRP A 24 -13.33 30.77 -1.14
CA TRP A 24 -12.16 29.91 -0.96
C TRP A 24 -11.86 29.59 0.51
N MET A 25 -12.00 30.57 1.42
CA MET A 25 -11.85 30.35 2.87
C MET A 25 -12.91 29.37 3.38
N PHE A 26 -14.18 29.59 3.07
CA PHE A 26 -15.27 28.73 3.53
C PHE A 26 -15.18 27.31 2.95
N PHE A 27 -15.00 27.17 1.63
CA PHE A 27 -14.85 25.85 1.00
C PHE A 27 -13.52 25.19 1.35
N GLY A 28 -12.44 25.98 1.54
CA GLY A 28 -11.15 25.45 1.97
C GLY A 28 -11.23 24.80 3.35
N ASP A 29 -11.93 25.38 4.29
CA ASP A 29 -12.10 24.81 5.62
C ASP A 29 -13.01 23.59 5.62
N LEU A 30 -14.10 23.63 4.85
CA LEU A 30 -14.96 22.46 4.66
C LEU A 30 -14.18 21.26 4.06
N VAL A 31 -13.36 21.51 3.04
CA VAL A 31 -12.53 20.46 2.43
C VAL A 31 -11.48 19.93 3.41
N LYS A 32 -10.91 20.80 4.25
CA LYS A 32 -9.97 20.37 5.30
C LYS A 32 -10.64 19.47 6.34
N GLU A 33 -11.84 19.85 6.80
CA GLU A 33 -12.60 19.02 7.75
C GLU A 33 -12.98 17.67 7.16
N GLU A 34 -13.46 17.64 5.92
CA GLU A 34 -13.79 16.40 5.21
C GLU A 34 -12.55 15.53 4.98
N TYR A 35 -11.41 16.11 4.65
CA TYR A 35 -10.14 15.41 4.51
C TYR A 35 -9.66 14.83 5.86
N ALA A 36 -9.79 15.62 6.95
CA ALA A 36 -9.46 15.14 8.29
C ALA A 36 -10.38 13.98 8.72
N ALA A 37 -11.67 14.06 8.42
CA ALA A 37 -12.61 12.97 8.65
C ALA A 37 -12.28 11.72 7.81
N TYR A 38 -11.92 11.92 6.53
CA TYR A 38 -11.46 10.84 5.67
C TYR A 38 -10.22 10.12 6.24
N ARG A 39 -9.21 10.87 6.72
CA ARG A 39 -8.00 10.29 7.34
C ARG A 39 -8.32 9.40 8.54
N LYS A 40 -9.30 9.76 9.36
CA LYS A 40 -9.75 8.96 10.51
C LYS A 40 -10.53 7.72 10.11
N SER A 41 -11.10 7.68 8.91
CA SER A 41 -11.93 6.59 8.41
C SER A 41 -11.27 5.76 7.29
N SER A 42 -9.96 5.92 7.11
CA SER A 42 -9.19 5.21 6.09
C SER A 42 -7.81 4.80 6.61
N ALA A 43 -7.27 3.73 6.03
CA ALA A 43 -5.95 3.24 6.38
C ALA A 43 -5.12 2.92 5.12
N PRO A 44 -3.90 3.47 4.98
CA PRO A 44 -2.97 3.13 3.92
C PRO A 44 -2.31 1.78 4.17
N ILE A 45 -1.90 1.11 3.09
CA ILE A 45 -1.01 -0.04 3.11
C ILE A 45 0.33 0.40 2.52
N LEU A 46 1.39 0.32 3.32
CA LEU A 46 2.75 0.62 2.90
C LEU A 46 3.35 -0.61 2.21
N LEU A 47 3.89 -0.44 1.01
CA LEU A 47 4.57 -1.50 0.27
C LEU A 47 6.07 -1.27 0.32
N TYR A 48 6.78 -2.20 0.93
CA TYR A 48 8.24 -2.34 0.92
C TYR A 48 8.65 -3.56 0.09
N HIS A 49 9.93 -3.63 -0.28
CA HIS A 49 10.57 -4.79 -0.87
C HIS A 49 11.73 -5.23 0.04
N ALA A 50 12.99 -5.06 -0.38
CA ALA A 50 14.14 -5.38 0.44
C ALA A 50 14.40 -4.31 1.52
N VAL A 51 14.85 -4.73 2.73
CA VAL A 51 15.26 -3.83 3.81
C VAL A 51 16.61 -4.29 4.37
N GLY A 52 17.59 -3.39 4.45
CA GLY A 52 18.93 -3.67 5.00
C GLY A 52 20.03 -3.47 3.98
N GLU A 53 21.09 -4.28 4.08
CA GLU A 53 22.20 -4.20 3.15
C GLU A 53 21.78 -4.56 1.72
N PRO A 54 22.43 -3.94 0.71
CA PRO A 54 22.16 -4.26 -0.69
C PRO A 54 22.32 -5.76 -0.95
N VAL A 55 21.29 -6.36 -1.52
CA VAL A 55 21.34 -7.71 -2.08
C VAL A 55 21.55 -7.59 -3.58
N GLU A 56 22.20 -8.56 -4.21
CA GLU A 56 22.25 -8.62 -5.68
C GLU A 56 20.83 -8.92 -6.21
N ILE A 57 20.11 -7.86 -6.54
CA ILE A 57 18.79 -7.94 -7.17
C ILE A 57 18.84 -7.24 -8.52
N GLU A 58 18.09 -7.79 -9.48
CA GLU A 58 17.95 -7.21 -10.83
C GLU A 58 17.08 -5.93 -10.86
N TRP A 59 16.60 -5.48 -9.69
CA TRP A 59 15.66 -4.38 -9.54
C TRP A 59 16.36 -3.03 -9.25
N PRO A 60 15.65 -1.92 -9.44
CA PRO A 60 16.20 -0.61 -9.11
C PRO A 60 16.69 -0.54 -7.66
N PRO A 61 17.89 0.02 -7.39
CA PRO A 61 18.41 0.16 -6.03
C PRO A 61 17.46 0.87 -5.05
N SER A 62 16.57 1.72 -5.56
CA SER A 62 15.55 2.41 -4.75
C SER A 62 14.54 1.49 -4.06
N LEU A 63 14.45 0.22 -4.47
CA LEU A 63 13.62 -0.79 -3.80
C LEU A 63 14.30 -1.40 -2.57
N ILE A 64 15.59 -1.12 -2.35
CA ILE A 64 16.32 -1.52 -1.16
C ILE A 64 16.26 -0.37 -0.15
N MET A 65 15.53 -0.58 0.93
CA MET A 65 15.40 0.41 2.00
C MET A 65 16.49 0.21 3.03
N PRO A 66 17.39 1.19 3.28
CA PRO A 66 18.37 1.07 4.35
C PRO A 66 17.69 0.77 5.70
N ALA A 67 18.26 -0.15 6.50
CA ALA A 67 17.67 -0.54 7.79
C ALA A 67 17.48 0.66 8.73
N SER A 68 18.45 1.60 8.74
CA SER A 68 18.36 2.82 9.53
C SER A 68 17.22 3.75 9.11
N LEU A 69 16.94 3.83 7.81
CA LEU A 69 15.83 4.62 7.30
C LEU A 69 14.49 3.92 7.56
N PHE A 70 14.44 2.59 7.43
CA PHE A 70 13.26 1.80 7.81
C PHE A 70 12.95 1.96 9.30
N GLU A 71 13.97 1.94 10.16
CA GLU A 71 13.81 2.22 11.59
C GLU A 71 13.28 3.63 11.85
N ALA A 72 13.77 4.65 11.13
CA ALA A 72 13.26 6.02 11.24
C ALA A 72 11.78 6.12 10.82
N HIS A 73 11.32 5.33 9.84
CA HIS A 73 9.90 5.24 9.48
C HIS A 73 9.06 4.67 10.63
N LEU A 74 9.49 3.56 11.24
CA LEU A 74 8.80 2.96 12.39
C LEU A 74 8.76 3.90 13.59
N GLN A 75 9.87 4.57 13.88
CA GLN A 75 9.95 5.57 14.95
C GLN A 75 8.97 6.73 14.72
N TYR A 76 8.94 7.28 13.51
CA TYR A 76 8.00 8.34 13.14
C TYR A 76 6.54 7.88 13.31
N LEU A 77 6.19 6.70 12.79
CA LEU A 77 4.83 6.17 12.92
C LEU A 77 4.42 6.02 14.40
N THR A 78 5.33 5.51 15.23
CA THR A 78 5.09 5.36 16.67
C THR A 78 4.92 6.71 17.36
N GLN A 79 5.78 7.69 17.07
CA GLN A 79 5.72 9.04 17.64
C GLN A 79 4.44 9.79 17.24
N GLU A 80 3.96 9.57 16.02
CA GLU A 80 2.69 10.13 15.54
C GLU A 80 1.45 9.37 16.02
N GLY A 81 1.65 8.31 16.83
CA GLY A 81 0.57 7.51 17.40
C GLY A 81 -0.09 6.54 16.42
N TYR A 82 0.58 6.19 15.32
CA TYR A 82 0.10 5.14 14.43
C TYR A 82 0.31 3.75 15.04
N LYS A 83 -0.71 2.89 14.92
CA LYS A 83 -0.58 1.45 15.10
C LYS A 83 -0.23 0.81 13.76
N VAL A 84 0.93 0.16 13.70
CA VAL A 84 1.37 -0.59 12.51
C VAL A 84 0.86 -2.01 12.62
N VAL A 85 -0.01 -2.41 11.70
CA VAL A 85 -0.69 -3.70 11.68
C VAL A 85 -0.31 -4.50 10.43
N SER A 86 -0.59 -5.80 10.43
CA SER A 86 -0.55 -6.62 9.23
C SER A 86 -1.70 -6.28 8.27
N VAL A 87 -1.60 -6.72 7.03
CA VAL A 87 -2.69 -6.49 6.05
C VAL A 87 -3.94 -7.28 6.44
N GLU A 88 -3.78 -8.50 6.98
CA GLU A 88 -4.92 -9.31 7.41
C GLU A 88 -5.63 -8.67 8.61
N GLU A 89 -4.89 -8.10 9.58
CA GLU A 89 -5.48 -7.34 10.67
C GLU A 89 -6.25 -6.12 10.14
N LEU A 90 -5.68 -5.36 9.18
CA LEU A 90 -6.39 -4.27 8.52
C LEU A 90 -7.66 -4.77 7.82
N VAL A 91 -7.59 -5.88 7.06
CA VAL A 91 -8.75 -6.47 6.38
C VAL A 91 -9.84 -6.84 7.39
N SER A 92 -9.47 -7.41 8.53
CA SER A 92 -10.42 -7.70 9.61
C SER A 92 -11.09 -6.42 10.14
N LEU A 93 -10.35 -5.33 10.33
CA LEU A 93 -10.92 -4.04 10.71
C LEU A 93 -11.87 -3.51 9.63
N LEU A 94 -11.48 -3.58 8.35
CA LEU A 94 -12.29 -3.13 7.22
C LEU A 94 -13.59 -3.92 7.08
N GLN A 95 -13.57 -5.23 7.34
CA GLN A 95 -14.74 -6.10 7.29
C GLN A 95 -15.73 -5.83 8.41
N ASN A 96 -15.23 -5.63 9.63
CA ASN A 96 -16.03 -5.60 10.85
C ASN A 96 -16.37 -4.18 11.34
N GLY A 97 -16.11 -3.14 10.55
CA GLY A 97 -16.40 -1.76 10.93
C GLY A 97 -15.49 -1.23 12.05
N GLY A 98 -14.25 -1.77 12.16
CA GLY A 98 -13.29 -1.36 13.18
C GLY A 98 -12.79 0.07 13.02
N ASN A 99 -12.22 0.64 14.08
CA ASN A 99 -11.63 1.97 14.02
C ASN A 99 -10.38 1.97 13.13
N LEU A 100 -10.31 2.90 12.18
CA LEU A 100 -9.19 3.07 11.25
C LEU A 100 -8.31 4.30 11.58
N ASP A 101 -8.68 5.09 12.59
CA ASP A 101 -7.89 6.28 12.97
C ASP A 101 -6.49 5.87 13.42
N LYS A 102 -5.48 6.45 12.80
CA LYS A 102 -4.06 6.14 13.05
C LYS A 102 -3.69 4.66 12.85
N ILE A 103 -4.42 3.94 11.98
CA ILE A 103 -4.03 2.61 11.51
C ILE A 103 -3.23 2.73 10.22
N VAL A 104 -2.14 1.98 10.13
CA VAL A 104 -1.36 1.78 8.90
C VAL A 104 -0.97 0.31 8.78
N ALA A 105 -1.23 -0.31 7.64
CA ALA A 105 -0.77 -1.67 7.41
C ALA A 105 0.58 -1.66 6.68
N MET A 106 1.38 -2.72 6.91
CA MET A 106 2.70 -2.86 6.30
C MET A 106 2.78 -4.17 5.53
N SER A 107 3.24 -4.10 4.27
CA SER A 107 3.44 -5.23 3.39
C SER A 107 4.84 -5.22 2.78
N PHE A 108 5.41 -6.43 2.60
CA PHE A 108 6.68 -6.67 1.93
C PHE A 108 6.44 -7.64 0.78
N ASP A 109 6.90 -7.29 -0.42
CA ASP A 109 6.79 -8.16 -1.58
C ASP A 109 8.11 -8.92 -1.84
N ASP A 110 8.06 -9.94 -2.68
CA ASP A 110 9.13 -10.82 -3.18
C ASP A 110 9.68 -11.84 -2.19
N GLY A 111 9.66 -11.57 -0.88
CA GLY A 111 10.14 -12.52 0.13
C GLY A 111 11.66 -12.51 0.33
N TYR A 112 12.34 -11.37 0.21
CA TYR A 112 13.78 -11.24 0.42
C TYR A 112 14.20 -11.66 1.82
N ARG A 113 15.39 -12.31 1.92
CA ARG A 113 15.95 -12.80 3.19
C ARG A 113 16.19 -11.69 4.20
N ASN A 114 16.59 -10.50 3.75
CA ASN A 114 16.83 -9.35 4.63
C ASN A 114 15.54 -8.79 5.26
N ASN A 115 14.36 -9.14 4.77
CA ASN A 115 13.12 -8.87 5.48
C ASN A 115 13.06 -9.60 6.83
N HIS A 116 13.63 -10.82 6.92
CA HIS A 116 13.74 -11.55 8.18
C HIS A 116 14.94 -11.08 9.00
N THR A 117 16.14 -10.88 8.40
CA THR A 117 17.36 -10.57 9.17
C THR A 117 17.42 -9.13 9.65
N ASP A 118 16.83 -8.19 8.92
CA ASP A 118 16.95 -6.75 9.17
C ASP A 118 15.62 -6.09 9.52
N ALA A 119 14.54 -6.30 8.72
CA ALA A 119 13.25 -5.65 9.00
C ALA A 119 12.54 -6.27 10.20
N PHE A 120 12.48 -7.59 10.31
CA PHE A 120 11.72 -8.27 11.35
C PHE A 120 12.20 -7.95 12.79
N PRO A 121 13.50 -7.88 13.14
CA PRO A 121 13.93 -7.40 14.45
C PRO A 121 13.45 -5.98 14.78
N LEU A 122 13.44 -5.09 13.78
CA LEU A 122 12.94 -3.73 13.93
C LEU A 122 11.42 -3.71 14.13
N LEU A 123 10.66 -4.51 13.36
CA LEU A 123 9.22 -4.66 13.58
C LEU A 123 8.91 -5.10 15.02
N LYS A 124 9.64 -6.09 15.54
CA LYS A 124 9.50 -6.52 16.95
C LYS A 124 9.81 -5.40 17.94
N LYS A 125 10.91 -4.66 17.72
CA LYS A 125 11.32 -3.54 18.58
C LYS A 125 10.23 -2.48 18.72
N TYR A 126 9.49 -2.19 17.64
CA TYR A 126 8.43 -1.17 17.62
C TYR A 126 7.02 -1.76 17.80
N ASN A 127 6.89 -3.05 18.21
CA ASN A 127 5.61 -3.76 18.35
C ASN A 127 4.73 -3.62 17.10
N ALA A 128 5.35 -3.61 15.92
CA ALA A 128 4.72 -3.52 14.62
C ALA A 128 4.47 -4.92 14.04
N LYS A 129 3.36 -5.06 13.29
CA LYS A 129 3.04 -6.27 12.53
C LYS A 129 3.09 -5.99 11.04
N ALA A 130 3.39 -7.02 10.25
CA ALA A 130 3.50 -6.92 8.81
C ALA A 130 3.08 -8.22 8.11
N SER A 131 2.75 -8.11 6.82
CA SER A 131 2.48 -9.24 5.93
C SER A 131 3.57 -9.35 4.86
N PHE A 132 4.05 -10.57 4.59
CA PHE A 132 5.13 -10.86 3.64
C PHE A 132 4.57 -11.70 2.49
N TYR A 133 4.58 -11.16 1.28
CA TYR A 133 4.08 -11.81 0.07
C TYR A 133 5.25 -12.44 -0.68
N VAL A 134 5.28 -13.78 -0.71
CA VAL A 134 6.42 -14.54 -1.21
C VAL A 134 6.18 -15.15 -2.58
N VAL A 135 7.21 -15.12 -3.43
CA VAL A 135 7.24 -15.82 -4.71
C VAL A 135 7.66 -17.27 -4.45
N HIS A 136 6.76 -18.22 -4.74
CA HIS A 136 7.00 -19.63 -4.38
C HIS A 136 8.33 -20.19 -4.91
N ARG A 137 8.64 -19.96 -6.21
CA ARG A 137 9.86 -20.52 -6.83
C ARG A 137 11.16 -19.98 -6.23
N ASP A 138 11.08 -18.87 -5.47
CA ASP A 138 12.26 -18.18 -4.91
C ASP A 138 12.52 -18.56 -3.45
N ILE A 139 11.55 -19.21 -2.79
CA ILE A 139 11.72 -19.70 -1.41
C ILE A 139 12.94 -20.64 -1.32
N GLY A 140 13.85 -20.32 -0.39
CA GLY A 140 15.08 -21.08 -0.14
C GLY A 140 16.26 -20.73 -1.05
N LYS A 141 16.11 -19.85 -2.03
CA LYS A 141 17.26 -19.33 -2.79
C LYS A 141 18.07 -18.33 -1.97
N THR A 142 19.31 -18.10 -2.34
CA THR A 142 20.33 -17.37 -1.56
C THR A 142 19.89 -16.04 -0.99
N ILE A 143 19.16 -15.23 -1.78
CA ILE A 143 18.74 -13.87 -1.38
C ILE A 143 17.30 -13.83 -0.84
N TYR A 144 16.60 -14.96 -0.82
CA TYR A 144 15.22 -15.08 -0.38
C TYR A 144 15.09 -15.86 0.94
N MET A 145 13.96 -15.74 1.60
CA MET A 145 13.64 -16.52 2.80
C MET A 145 13.40 -17.97 2.45
N ASP A 146 13.86 -18.86 3.33
CA ASP A 146 13.51 -20.27 3.36
C ASP A 146 12.26 -20.52 4.25
N ASN A 147 11.80 -21.75 4.28
CA ASN A 147 10.62 -22.13 5.07
C ASN A 147 10.82 -21.89 6.58
N ASP A 148 12.02 -22.11 7.12
CA ASP A 148 12.29 -21.92 8.55
C ASP A 148 12.11 -20.45 8.95
N ARG A 149 12.56 -19.50 8.11
CA ARG A 149 12.37 -18.08 8.32
C ARG A 149 10.91 -17.66 8.20
N LEU A 150 10.18 -18.22 7.24
CA LEU A 150 8.75 -17.97 7.08
C LEU A 150 7.96 -18.48 8.29
N LEU A 151 8.29 -19.67 8.80
CA LEU A 151 7.68 -20.24 10.01
C LEU A 151 8.02 -19.42 11.27
N ASP A 152 9.25 -18.89 11.38
CA ASP A 152 9.63 -17.98 12.48
C ASP A 152 8.83 -16.67 12.44
N LEU A 153 8.61 -16.08 11.25
CA LEU A 153 7.73 -14.92 11.08
C LEU A 153 6.31 -15.21 11.57
N LEU A 154 5.72 -16.35 11.17
CA LEU A 154 4.39 -16.77 11.59
C LEU A 154 4.31 -16.98 13.10
N ALA A 155 5.29 -17.67 13.71
CA ALA A 155 5.36 -17.92 15.15
C ALA A 155 5.41 -16.62 15.97
N ASN A 156 5.89 -15.53 15.38
CA ASN A 156 5.94 -14.20 15.99
C ASN A 156 4.77 -13.29 15.58
N GLY A 157 3.71 -13.84 14.97
CA GLY A 157 2.48 -13.13 14.63
C GLY A 157 2.62 -12.18 13.44
N MET A 158 3.59 -12.41 12.55
CA MET A 158 3.60 -11.85 11.21
C MET A 158 2.75 -12.73 10.29
N GLU A 159 2.45 -12.26 9.09
CA GLU A 159 1.60 -12.97 8.14
C GLU A 159 2.35 -13.25 6.84
N ILE A 160 2.02 -14.37 6.22
CA ILE A 160 2.55 -14.75 4.91
C ILE A 160 1.40 -14.73 3.90
N GLY A 161 1.65 -14.12 2.74
CA GLY A 161 0.75 -14.10 1.59
C GLY A 161 1.43 -14.63 0.32
N SER A 162 0.65 -14.82 -0.74
CA SER A 162 1.15 -15.26 -2.03
C SER A 162 1.60 -14.08 -2.90
N HIS A 163 2.73 -14.25 -3.58
CA HIS A 163 3.16 -13.37 -4.69
C HIS A 163 3.35 -14.19 -5.97
N THR A 164 2.49 -15.20 -6.19
CA THR A 164 2.45 -16.15 -7.30
C THR A 164 3.58 -17.21 -7.28
N ILE A 165 3.62 -18.05 -8.32
CA ILE A 165 4.72 -19.02 -8.52
C ILE A 165 5.97 -18.33 -9.02
N ASN A 166 5.87 -17.55 -10.10
CA ASN A 166 6.99 -17.08 -10.91
C ASN A 166 7.12 -15.56 -10.95
N HIS A 167 6.38 -14.81 -10.13
CA HIS A 167 6.27 -13.37 -10.23
C HIS A 167 5.79 -12.92 -11.64
N ALA A 168 4.87 -13.70 -12.23
CA ALA A 168 4.36 -13.41 -13.56
C ALA A 168 3.42 -12.21 -13.56
N PRO A 169 3.46 -11.33 -14.56
CA PRO A 169 2.53 -10.19 -14.69
C PRO A 169 1.13 -10.71 -15.06
N LEU A 170 0.33 -11.09 -14.05
CA LEU A 170 -0.92 -11.85 -14.19
C LEU A 170 -1.91 -11.27 -15.22
N ALA A 171 -1.97 -9.94 -15.35
CA ALA A 171 -2.85 -9.28 -16.31
C ALA A 171 -2.46 -9.50 -17.78
N LEU A 172 -1.21 -9.90 -18.04
CA LEU A 172 -0.61 -10.01 -19.37
C LEU A 172 -0.39 -11.47 -19.82
N ILE A 173 -0.42 -12.44 -18.92
CA ILE A 173 -0.25 -13.86 -19.27
C ILE A 173 -1.52 -14.44 -19.89
N ASP A 174 -1.39 -15.53 -20.66
CA ASP A 174 -2.53 -16.29 -21.12
C ASP A 174 -3.31 -16.83 -19.89
N PRO A 175 -4.63 -16.60 -19.79
CA PRO A 175 -5.44 -17.01 -18.66
C PRO A 175 -5.35 -18.49 -18.28
N LYS A 176 -5.01 -19.38 -19.20
CA LYS A 176 -4.79 -20.81 -18.92
C LYS A 176 -3.68 -21.07 -17.89
N TYR A 177 -2.76 -20.09 -17.66
CA TYR A 177 -1.68 -20.19 -16.67
C TYR A 177 -2.08 -19.65 -15.28
N LEU A 178 -3.23 -18.97 -15.14
CA LEU A 178 -3.70 -18.46 -13.85
C LEU A 178 -3.87 -19.55 -12.78
N PRO A 179 -4.41 -20.76 -13.10
CA PRO A 179 -4.45 -21.87 -12.13
C PRO A 179 -3.07 -22.25 -11.58
N TRP A 180 -2.03 -22.19 -12.41
CA TRP A 180 -0.66 -22.45 -11.98
C TRP A 180 -0.11 -21.30 -11.13
N GLU A 181 -0.16 -20.07 -11.62
CA GLU A 181 0.42 -18.90 -10.95
C GLU A 181 -0.29 -18.56 -9.63
N VAL A 182 -1.60 -18.74 -9.55
CA VAL A 182 -2.42 -18.39 -8.39
C VAL A 182 -2.72 -19.59 -7.51
N GLY A 183 -3.35 -20.63 -8.07
CA GLY A 183 -3.83 -21.77 -7.32
C GLY A 183 -2.71 -22.69 -6.82
N SER A 184 -1.76 -23.03 -7.70
CA SER A 184 -0.62 -23.88 -7.30
C SER A 184 0.31 -23.14 -6.34
N ALA A 185 0.52 -21.80 -6.49
CA ALA A 185 1.27 -21.00 -5.54
C ALA A 185 0.71 -21.14 -4.12
N LYS A 186 -0.60 -20.91 -3.96
CA LYS A 186 -1.29 -21.06 -2.68
C LYS A 186 -1.06 -22.44 -2.08
N LYS A 187 -1.36 -23.49 -2.85
CA LYS A 187 -1.23 -24.87 -2.40
C LYS A 187 0.19 -25.23 -1.95
N PHE A 188 1.20 -24.81 -2.72
CA PHE A 188 2.59 -25.16 -2.40
C PHE A 188 3.11 -24.40 -1.18
N ILE A 189 2.79 -23.10 -1.07
CA ILE A 189 3.19 -22.30 0.09
C ILE A 189 2.51 -22.82 1.36
N GLU A 190 1.20 -23.06 1.34
CA GLU A 190 0.46 -23.61 2.48
C GLU A 190 1.00 -24.96 2.95
N LYS A 191 1.36 -25.85 2.00
CA LYS A 191 1.98 -27.13 2.30
C LYS A 191 3.34 -26.96 3.00
N ASN A 192 4.14 -25.99 2.58
CA ASN A 192 5.47 -25.74 3.14
C ASN A 192 5.42 -25.02 4.50
N LEU A 193 4.29 -24.42 4.85
CA LEU A 193 4.06 -23.70 6.10
C LEU A 193 3.11 -24.46 7.05
N ASP A 194 3.26 -25.79 7.14
CA ASP A 194 2.53 -26.67 8.06
C ASP A 194 1.00 -26.50 8.01
N GLY A 195 0.47 -26.19 6.82
CA GLY A 195 -0.96 -26.01 6.59
C GLY A 195 -1.50 -24.64 6.99
N TYR A 196 -0.62 -23.63 7.19
CA TYR A 196 -1.04 -22.24 7.33
C TYR A 196 -1.89 -21.82 6.13
N ILE A 197 -3.05 -21.21 6.39
CA ILE A 197 -3.99 -20.81 5.33
C ILE A 197 -3.68 -19.40 4.85
N LEU A 198 -3.23 -19.29 3.60
CA LEU A 198 -3.00 -18.01 2.93
C LEU A 198 -4.33 -17.30 2.64
N LYS A 199 -4.49 -16.07 3.13
CA LYS A 199 -5.68 -15.25 2.91
C LYS A 199 -5.50 -14.19 1.83
N GLY A 200 -4.28 -13.69 1.66
CA GLY A 200 -3.97 -12.59 0.75
C GLY A 200 -3.06 -12.96 -0.41
N ILE A 201 -3.26 -12.26 -1.53
CA ILE A 201 -2.35 -12.28 -2.69
C ILE A 201 -1.95 -10.86 -3.04
N ALA A 202 -0.65 -10.60 -3.28
CA ALA A 202 -0.17 -9.39 -3.91
C ALA A 202 0.04 -9.67 -5.42
N TYR A 203 -0.50 -8.81 -6.26
CA TYR A 203 -0.34 -8.96 -7.71
C TYR A 203 1.04 -8.49 -8.14
N PRO A 204 1.85 -9.32 -8.84
CA PRO A 204 3.14 -8.90 -9.39
C PRO A 204 3.01 -7.64 -10.24
N ASN A 205 3.88 -6.66 -10.00
CA ASN A 205 3.81 -5.32 -10.61
C ASN A 205 2.49 -4.57 -10.36
N GLY A 206 1.66 -5.05 -9.44
CA GLY A 206 0.35 -4.48 -9.11
C GLY A 206 -0.73 -4.68 -10.18
N GLY A 207 -0.43 -5.43 -11.26
CA GLY A 207 -1.29 -5.60 -12.43
C GLY A 207 -2.33 -6.72 -12.27
N TYR A 208 -3.58 -6.44 -12.61
CA TYR A 208 -4.68 -7.39 -12.58
C TYR A 208 -5.77 -7.04 -13.60
N ASN A 209 -6.65 -7.98 -13.86
CA ASN A 209 -7.88 -7.81 -14.66
C ASN A 209 -8.99 -8.71 -14.10
N GLU A 210 -10.17 -8.69 -14.72
CA GLU A 210 -11.32 -9.49 -14.25
C GLU A 210 -11.01 -10.98 -14.15
N LYS A 211 -10.30 -11.55 -15.13
CA LYS A 211 -9.93 -12.98 -15.12
C LYS A 211 -8.99 -13.33 -13.96
N VAL A 212 -8.08 -12.43 -13.62
CA VAL A 212 -7.20 -12.59 -12.45
C VAL A 212 -8.03 -12.57 -11.16
N ILE A 213 -8.99 -11.63 -11.03
CA ILE A 213 -9.87 -11.57 -9.86
C ILE A 213 -10.72 -12.84 -9.75
N GLU A 214 -11.26 -13.35 -10.87
CA GLU A 214 -12.00 -14.62 -10.90
C GLU A 214 -11.15 -15.78 -10.41
N ALA A 215 -9.91 -15.92 -10.90
CA ALA A 215 -8.99 -16.96 -10.44
C ALA A 215 -8.67 -16.82 -8.94
N VAL A 216 -8.41 -15.60 -8.45
CA VAL A 216 -8.13 -15.35 -7.03
C VAL A 216 -9.32 -15.75 -6.13
N LYS A 217 -10.56 -15.49 -6.57
CA LYS A 217 -11.78 -15.94 -5.90
C LYS A 217 -11.92 -17.46 -5.92
N GLU A 218 -11.71 -18.09 -7.08
CA GLU A 218 -11.79 -19.53 -7.26
C GLU A 218 -10.88 -20.28 -6.31
N TYR A 219 -9.65 -19.75 -6.08
CA TYR A 219 -8.69 -20.35 -5.14
C TYR A 219 -8.85 -19.85 -3.69
N ASN A 220 -10.00 -19.26 -3.35
CA ASN A 220 -10.37 -18.89 -1.98
C ASN A 220 -9.37 -17.95 -1.29
N PHE A 221 -8.83 -16.98 -2.00
CA PHE A 221 -8.19 -15.84 -1.36
C PHE A 221 -9.26 -14.90 -0.83
N SER A 222 -9.01 -14.28 0.31
CA SER A 222 -9.94 -13.33 0.94
C SER A 222 -9.78 -11.90 0.42
N TYR A 223 -8.58 -11.55 -0.06
CA TYR A 223 -8.27 -10.22 -0.59
C TYR A 223 -7.09 -10.22 -1.56
N GLY A 224 -7.01 -9.16 -2.39
CA GLY A 224 -5.91 -8.92 -3.33
C GLY A 224 -5.33 -7.51 -3.20
N LEU A 225 -4.01 -7.40 -3.35
CA LEU A 225 -3.25 -6.15 -3.25
C LEU A 225 -2.77 -5.69 -4.62
N THR A 226 -3.07 -4.45 -4.96
CA THR A 226 -2.74 -3.84 -6.25
C THR A 226 -1.55 -2.88 -6.14
N GLY A 227 -1.14 -2.30 -7.28
CA GLY A 227 -0.23 -1.16 -7.35
C GLY A 227 -0.94 0.20 -7.34
N LYS A 228 -2.26 0.25 -7.24
CA LYS A 228 -3.01 1.52 -7.17
C LYS A 228 -2.71 2.25 -5.88
N VAL A 229 -2.47 3.56 -5.98
CA VAL A 229 -2.17 4.41 -4.83
C VAL A 229 -3.46 4.90 -4.19
N GLY A 230 -3.56 4.80 -2.87
CA GLY A 230 -4.66 5.29 -2.06
C GLY A 230 -4.66 4.72 -0.66
N ALA A 231 -5.61 5.17 0.16
CA ALA A 231 -5.92 4.60 1.47
C ALA A 231 -7.27 3.87 1.40
N ASN A 232 -7.37 2.76 2.13
CA ASN A 232 -8.50 1.86 2.09
C ASN A 232 -9.54 2.24 3.16
N THR A 233 -10.82 2.21 2.79
CA THR A 233 -11.96 2.47 3.68
C THR A 233 -12.85 1.23 3.75
N HIS A 234 -13.74 1.14 4.75
CA HIS A 234 -14.76 0.10 4.81
C HIS A 234 -15.54 -0.01 3.50
N ARG A 235 -15.95 1.14 2.95
CA ARG A 235 -16.72 1.19 1.69
C ARG A 235 -15.92 0.68 0.49
N SER A 236 -14.64 1.09 0.35
CA SER A 236 -13.81 0.64 -0.77
C SER A 236 -13.55 -0.85 -0.69
N PHE A 237 -13.31 -1.39 0.51
CA PHE A 237 -13.11 -2.81 0.73
C PHE A 237 -14.37 -3.63 0.41
N GLN A 238 -15.53 -3.23 0.93
CA GLN A 238 -16.79 -3.93 0.63
C GLN A 238 -17.11 -3.97 -0.88
N LYS A 239 -16.77 -2.91 -1.60
CA LYS A 239 -16.97 -2.82 -3.05
C LYS A 239 -15.99 -3.69 -3.84
N ALA A 240 -14.72 -3.72 -3.42
CA ALA A 240 -13.63 -4.33 -4.19
C ALA A 240 -12.54 -4.93 -3.28
N PRO A 241 -12.82 -6.05 -2.57
CA PRO A 241 -11.87 -6.66 -1.63
C PRO A 241 -10.60 -7.19 -2.31
N TYR A 242 -10.63 -7.41 -3.62
CA TYR A 242 -9.49 -7.87 -4.40
C TYR A 242 -8.72 -6.73 -5.08
N GLU A 243 -9.00 -5.48 -4.69
CA GLU A 243 -8.38 -4.28 -5.27
C GLU A 243 -7.82 -3.34 -4.19
N LEU A 244 -7.31 -3.87 -3.09
CA LEU A 244 -6.73 -3.06 -2.02
C LEU A 244 -5.57 -2.22 -2.54
N GLN A 245 -5.60 -0.95 -2.20
CA GLN A 245 -4.62 0.05 -2.64
C GLN A 245 -3.41 0.08 -1.73
N ARG A 246 -2.23 0.32 -2.32
CA ARG A 246 -0.96 0.41 -1.60
C ARG A 246 -0.19 1.64 -2.03
N ILE A 247 0.73 2.11 -1.19
CA ILE A 247 1.72 3.12 -1.54
C ILE A 247 3.12 2.51 -1.44
N SER A 248 3.84 2.50 -2.57
CA SER A 248 5.23 2.02 -2.60
C SER A 248 6.14 2.96 -1.83
N ILE A 249 6.89 2.43 -0.89
CA ILE A 249 7.89 3.12 -0.08
C ILE A 249 9.26 2.75 -0.63
N VAL A 250 9.90 3.71 -1.26
CA VAL A 250 11.22 3.55 -1.88
C VAL A 250 12.19 4.57 -1.30
N ASP A 251 13.48 4.26 -1.30
CA ASP A 251 14.50 5.24 -1.03
C ASP A 251 14.71 6.12 -2.27
N ASP A 252 14.16 7.34 -2.22
CA ASP A 252 14.28 8.34 -3.28
C ASP A 252 15.32 9.43 -2.96
N GLY A 253 16.19 9.17 -1.98
CA GLY A 253 17.20 10.09 -1.50
C GLY A 253 16.67 11.23 -0.63
N ASN A 254 15.37 11.28 -0.34
CA ASN A 254 14.75 12.30 0.51
C ASN A 254 14.54 11.85 1.96
N GLY A 255 15.01 10.66 2.32
CA GLY A 255 14.98 10.13 3.68
C GLY A 255 13.56 10.12 4.27
N LEU A 256 13.45 10.46 5.56
CA LEU A 256 12.17 10.48 6.28
C LEU A 256 11.13 11.44 5.66
N GLU A 257 11.56 12.56 5.09
CA GLU A 257 10.62 13.48 4.44
C GLU A 257 10.01 12.88 3.15
N GLY A 258 10.76 12.06 2.43
CA GLY A 258 10.24 11.26 1.32
C GLY A 258 9.13 10.31 1.77
N PHE A 259 9.35 9.63 2.89
CA PHE A 259 8.36 8.75 3.51
C PHE A 259 7.07 9.51 3.91
N LYS A 260 7.19 10.63 4.63
CA LYS A 260 6.05 11.45 5.06
C LYS A 260 5.21 11.89 3.87
N ARG A 261 5.85 12.37 2.78
CA ARG A 261 5.14 12.77 1.55
C ARG A 261 4.42 11.59 0.89
N ARG A 262 4.99 10.38 0.91
CA ARG A 262 4.33 9.19 0.35
C ARG A 262 3.14 8.76 1.20
N LEU A 263 3.27 8.76 2.53
CA LEU A 263 2.17 8.47 3.44
C LEU A 263 1.02 9.45 3.23
N GLU A 264 1.31 10.75 3.16
CA GLU A 264 0.30 11.79 2.89
C GLU A 264 -0.34 11.63 1.51
N ARG A 265 0.44 11.24 0.49
CA ARG A 265 -0.07 10.96 -0.86
C ARG A 265 -1.10 9.84 -0.85
N ALA A 266 -0.91 8.78 -0.07
CA ALA A 266 -1.88 7.70 0.02
C ALA A 266 -3.25 8.20 0.52
N TYR A 267 -3.25 9.02 1.57
CA TYR A 267 -4.49 9.63 2.06
C TYR A 267 -5.11 10.59 1.04
N LEU A 268 -4.32 11.49 0.46
CA LEU A 268 -4.81 12.48 -0.49
C LEU A 268 -5.41 11.82 -1.75
N TRP A 269 -4.74 10.84 -2.32
CA TRP A 269 -5.23 10.15 -3.52
C TRP A 269 -6.52 9.38 -3.23
N GLY A 270 -6.57 8.67 -2.10
CA GLY A 270 -7.79 7.97 -1.68
C GLY A 270 -8.95 8.95 -1.43
N PHE A 271 -8.69 10.10 -0.82
CA PHE A 271 -9.70 11.15 -0.63
C PHE A 271 -10.23 11.69 -1.97
N LEU A 272 -9.36 11.99 -2.93
CA LEU A 272 -9.75 12.46 -4.26
C LEU A 272 -10.58 11.41 -5.01
N GLN A 273 -10.26 10.13 -4.87
CA GLN A 273 -11.06 9.03 -5.47
C GLN A 273 -12.48 9.00 -4.92
N THR A 274 -12.72 9.33 -3.64
CA THR A 274 -14.09 9.43 -3.10
C THR A 274 -14.92 10.50 -3.77
N ARG A 275 -14.29 11.42 -4.50
CA ARG A 275 -14.89 12.53 -5.26
C ARG A 275 -14.88 12.30 -6.78
N GLY A 276 -14.56 11.08 -7.21
CA GLY A 276 -14.50 10.71 -8.62
C GLY A 276 -13.23 11.17 -9.34
N ILE A 277 -12.20 11.63 -8.62
CA ILE A 277 -10.90 12.02 -9.18
C ILE A 277 -9.91 10.89 -8.94
N ASP A 278 -9.67 10.04 -9.94
CA ASP A 278 -8.69 8.94 -9.84
C ASP A 278 -7.38 9.29 -10.54
N LEU A 279 -6.38 9.70 -9.75
CA LEU A 279 -5.04 10.03 -10.23
C LEU A 279 -4.23 8.79 -10.68
N ASN A 280 -4.66 7.57 -10.35
CA ASN A 280 -4.01 6.37 -10.85
C ASN A 280 -4.14 6.24 -12.38
N ILE A 281 -5.25 6.69 -12.96
CA ILE A 281 -5.45 6.73 -14.42
C ILE A 281 -4.36 7.55 -15.10
N ILE A 282 -4.03 8.71 -14.55
CA ILE A 282 -2.99 9.61 -15.08
C ILE A 282 -1.61 8.94 -14.94
N ARG A 283 -1.31 8.32 -13.80
CA ARG A 283 -0.06 7.59 -13.59
C ARG A 283 0.08 6.46 -14.61
N ASP A 284 -0.95 5.63 -14.76
CA ASP A 284 -0.92 4.48 -15.65
C ASP A 284 -0.75 4.91 -17.13
N PHE A 285 -1.32 6.05 -17.51
CA PHE A 285 -1.11 6.66 -18.84
C PHE A 285 0.33 7.16 -19.06
N LEU A 286 0.97 7.73 -18.02
CA LEU A 286 2.35 8.24 -18.13
C LEU A 286 3.41 7.13 -18.07
N MET A 287 3.05 5.92 -17.66
CA MET A 287 3.96 4.78 -17.53
C MET A 287 3.88 3.80 -18.72
N GLN A 288 2.99 4.04 -19.69
CA GLN A 288 2.91 3.34 -20.98
C GLN A 288 3.84 3.97 -22.02
#